data_1a081ea28221a4b1992aad434c695259
#
_entry.id   1a081ea28221a4b1992aad434c695259
#
_cell.length_a   1.000
_cell.length_b   1.000
_cell.length_c   1.000
_cell.angle_alpha   90.00
_cell.angle_beta   90.00
_cell.angle_gamma   90.00
#
_symmetry.space_group_name_H-M   'P 1'
#
loop_
_entity.id
_entity.type
_entity.pdbx_description
1 polymer ?
#
loop_
_entity_poly.entity_id
_entity_poly.type
_entity_poly.pdbx_seq_one_letter_code
_entity_poly.pdbx_strand_id
1 'polypeptide(L)'
;MQLLPIIMMKFKALVFVRLRSQVDDSPGNAVRDACKRLSELNIRKLRLGKVVDVWLEAETREYAEKELEMLSDRFLANTVMEDWDYELTEIEDFPKGIE
;
A
#
# COMPACT_ATOMS: atom_id res chain seq x y z
N MET A 1 26.50 -33.80 5.80
CA MET A 1 25.80 -32.67 6.46
C MET A 1 24.37 -32.62 5.95
N GLN A 2 23.43 -32.59 6.88
CA GLN A 2 22.02 -32.49 6.52
C GLN A 2 21.60 -31.03 6.53
N LEU A 3 21.09 -30.55 5.38
CA LEU A 3 20.55 -29.19 5.27
C LEU A 3 19.12 -29.19 5.77
N LEU A 4 18.81 -28.24 6.64
CA LEU A 4 17.43 -28.02 7.06
C LEU A 4 16.68 -27.29 5.94
N PRO A 5 15.41 -27.64 5.69
CA PRO A 5 14.63 -26.91 4.70
C PRO A 5 14.41 -25.47 5.16
N ILE A 6 14.47 -24.54 4.21
CA ILE A 6 14.12 -23.15 4.47
C ILE A 6 12.60 -23.07 4.53
N ILE A 7 12.07 -22.59 5.66
CA ILE A 7 10.64 -22.39 5.83
C ILE A 7 10.36 -20.92 5.53
N MET A 8 9.58 -20.70 4.49
CA MET A 8 9.15 -19.36 4.13
C MET A 8 7.89 -18.98 4.90
N MET A 9 7.92 -17.80 5.48
CA MET A 9 6.75 -17.19 6.10
C MET A 9 5.93 -16.49 5.03
N LYS A 10 4.63 -16.48 5.22
CA LYS A 10 3.68 -15.85 4.29
C LYS A 10 3.12 -14.58 4.90
N PHE A 11 3.00 -13.56 4.10
CA PHE A 11 2.54 -12.25 4.55
C PHE A 11 1.51 -11.66 3.61
N LYS A 12 0.63 -10.85 4.18
CA LYS A 12 -0.24 -9.95 3.44
C LYS A 12 0.13 -8.52 3.83
N ALA A 13 0.32 -7.68 2.84
CA ALA A 13 0.60 -6.27 3.06
C ALA A 13 -0.42 -5.38 2.36
N LEU A 14 -0.67 -4.23 2.95
CA LEU A 14 -1.38 -3.13 2.32
C LEU A 14 -0.37 -2.00 2.17
N VAL A 15 -0.16 -1.55 0.95
CA VAL A 15 0.70 -0.39 0.69
C VAL A 15 -0.17 0.80 0.35
N PHE A 16 -0.01 1.87 1.11
CA PHE A 16 -0.75 3.11 0.93
C PHE A 16 0.13 4.10 0.18
N VAL A 17 -0.35 4.59 -0.95
CA VAL A 17 0.39 5.56 -1.76
C VAL A 17 -0.47 6.80 -1.92
N ARG A 18 0.08 7.96 -1.53
CA ARG A 18 -0.64 9.22 -1.55
C ARG A 18 0.27 10.33 -2.07
N LEU A 19 -0.33 11.33 -2.70
CA LEU A 19 0.38 12.57 -3.03
C LEU A 19 0.87 13.22 -1.74
N ARG A 20 2.06 13.80 -1.79
CA ARG A 20 2.58 14.58 -0.67
C ARG A 20 1.65 15.74 -0.36
N SER A 21 1.63 16.17 0.91
CA SER A 21 0.66 17.17 1.37
C SER A 21 0.76 18.51 0.62
N GLN A 22 1.94 18.84 0.12
CA GLN A 22 2.17 20.09 -0.62
C GLN A 22 1.81 19.99 -2.11
N VAL A 23 1.54 18.77 -2.62
CA VAL A 23 1.13 18.58 -4.01
C VAL A 23 -0.40 18.73 -4.09
N ASP A 24 -0.87 19.52 -5.05
CA ASP A 24 -2.31 19.69 -5.24
C ASP A 24 -2.94 18.42 -5.79
N ASP A 25 -4.07 18.03 -5.18
CA ASP A 25 -4.82 16.83 -5.57
C ASP A 25 -6.08 17.25 -6.33
N SER A 26 -5.92 17.50 -7.63
CA SER A 26 -7.04 17.92 -8.47
C SER A 26 -8.19 16.90 -8.51
N PRO A 27 -7.95 15.58 -8.61
CA PRO A 27 -9.04 14.62 -8.50
C PRO A 27 -9.76 14.67 -7.14
N GLY A 28 -9.02 14.80 -6.04
CA GLY A 28 -9.60 14.91 -4.72
C GLY A 28 -10.45 16.17 -4.57
N ASN A 29 -9.96 17.29 -5.09
CA ASN A 29 -10.70 18.55 -5.09
C ASN A 29 -11.98 18.45 -5.90
N ALA A 30 -11.95 17.76 -7.04
CA ALA A 30 -13.14 17.55 -7.86
C ALA A 30 -14.21 16.74 -7.13
N VAL A 31 -13.81 15.69 -6.41
CA VAL A 31 -14.76 14.90 -5.60
C VAL A 31 -15.34 15.74 -4.47
N ARG A 32 -14.51 16.50 -3.78
CA ARG A 32 -14.98 17.41 -2.73
C ARG A 32 -16.03 18.38 -3.25
N ASP A 33 -15.76 18.99 -4.40
CA ASP A 33 -16.67 19.98 -4.99
C ASP A 33 -17.97 19.32 -5.45
N ALA A 34 -17.91 18.10 -5.96
CA ALA A 34 -19.10 17.33 -6.31
C ALA A 34 -19.96 17.03 -5.06
N CYS A 35 -19.34 16.70 -3.93
CA CYS A 35 -20.07 16.50 -2.68
C CYS A 35 -20.85 17.75 -2.27
N LYS A 36 -20.25 18.92 -2.43
CA LYS A 36 -20.91 20.19 -2.09
C LYS A 36 -22.10 20.49 -3.01
N ARG A 37 -21.98 20.16 -4.30
CA ARG A 37 -23.03 20.45 -5.28
C ARG A 37 -24.21 19.47 -5.21
N LEU A 38 -23.92 18.20 -4.92
CA LEU A 38 -24.88 17.11 -5.07
C LEU A 38 -25.46 16.60 -3.75
N SER A 39 -24.95 17.08 -2.62
CA SER A 39 -25.37 16.59 -1.31
C SER A 39 -25.18 17.67 -0.25
N GLU A 40 -25.63 17.35 0.96
CA GLU A 40 -25.46 18.24 2.12
C GLU A 40 -24.15 17.96 2.87
N LEU A 41 -23.27 17.14 2.30
CA LEU A 41 -22.00 16.81 2.93
C LEU A 41 -21.08 18.03 2.93
N ASN A 42 -20.57 18.38 4.09
CA ASN A 42 -19.68 19.50 4.27
C ASN A 42 -18.23 19.01 4.40
N ILE A 43 -17.66 18.61 3.28
CA ILE A 43 -16.29 18.11 3.21
C ILE A 43 -15.37 19.29 2.91
N ARG A 44 -14.44 19.57 3.80
CA ARG A 44 -13.50 20.69 3.62
C ARG A 44 -12.32 20.31 2.75
N LYS A 45 -11.84 19.08 2.89
CA LYS A 45 -10.68 18.61 2.14
C LYS A 45 -10.85 17.11 1.89
N LEU A 46 -10.47 16.70 0.71
CA LEU A 46 -10.51 15.30 0.32
C LEU A 46 -9.29 15.02 -0.54
N ARG A 47 -8.56 13.98 -0.20
CA ARG A 47 -7.38 13.58 -0.94
C ARG A 47 -7.54 12.11 -1.34
N LEU A 48 -7.26 11.84 -2.60
CA LEU A 48 -7.31 10.50 -3.14
C LEU A 48 -5.93 9.85 -3.08
N GLY A 49 -5.92 8.57 -2.92
CA GLY A 49 -4.72 7.76 -2.96
C GLY A 49 -5.07 6.37 -3.44
N LYS A 50 -4.10 5.49 -3.41
CA LYS A 50 -4.33 4.09 -3.77
C LYS A 50 -3.84 3.17 -2.67
N VAL A 51 -4.47 2.02 -2.57
CA VAL A 51 -4.04 0.93 -1.71
C VAL A 51 -3.68 -0.24 -2.61
N VAL A 52 -2.50 -0.79 -2.41
CA VAL A 52 -2.03 -1.94 -3.17
C VAL A 52 -2.00 -3.14 -2.23
N ASP A 53 -2.72 -4.19 -2.60
CA ASP A 53 -2.70 -5.46 -1.88
C ASP A 53 -1.51 -6.27 -2.36
N VAL A 54 -0.67 -6.72 -1.43
CA VAL A 54 0.53 -7.48 -1.77
C VAL A 54 0.57 -8.75 -0.92
N TRP A 55 0.74 -9.90 -1.57
CA TRP A 55 1.00 -11.17 -0.91
C TRP A 55 2.42 -11.58 -1.22
N LEU A 56 3.21 -11.90 -0.21
CA LEU A 56 4.62 -12.21 -0.39
C LEU A 56 5.09 -13.29 0.58
N GLU A 57 6.17 -13.95 0.22
CA GLU A 57 6.85 -14.91 1.06
C GLU A 57 8.26 -14.41 1.36
N ALA A 58 8.73 -14.64 2.56
CA ALA A 58 10.10 -14.33 2.96
C ALA A 58 10.53 -15.25 4.11
N GLU A 59 11.83 -15.43 4.27
CA GLU A 59 12.34 -16.26 5.36
C GLU A 59 12.05 -15.64 6.73
N THR A 60 12.05 -14.31 6.81
CA THR A 60 11.80 -13.57 8.04
C THR A 60 10.94 -12.36 7.77
N ARG A 61 10.36 -11.80 8.83
CA ARG A 61 9.62 -10.55 8.73
C ARG A 61 10.51 -9.40 8.26
N GLU A 62 11.76 -9.37 8.71
CA GLU A 62 12.71 -8.32 8.32
C GLU A 62 12.99 -8.34 6.83
N TYR A 63 13.11 -9.51 6.23
CA TYR A 63 13.26 -9.64 4.78
C TYR A 63 12.00 -9.21 4.05
N ALA A 64 10.83 -9.58 4.57
CA ALA A 64 9.56 -9.15 3.98
C ALA A 64 9.45 -7.63 3.99
N GLU A 65 9.82 -6.98 5.09
CA GLU A 65 9.79 -5.53 5.21
C GLU A 65 10.73 -4.87 4.20
N LYS A 66 11.94 -5.39 4.04
CA LYS A 66 12.90 -4.85 3.06
C LYS A 66 12.40 -4.97 1.63
N GLU A 67 11.84 -6.13 1.27
CA GLU A 67 11.27 -6.33 -0.05
C GLU A 67 10.09 -5.39 -0.30
N LEU A 68 9.25 -5.22 0.70
CA LEU A 68 8.07 -4.36 0.61
C LEU A 68 8.47 -2.89 0.46
N GLU A 69 9.48 -2.45 1.20
CA GLU A 69 10.01 -1.09 1.09
C GLU A 69 10.59 -0.84 -0.30
N MET A 70 11.34 -1.79 -0.83
CA MET A 70 11.89 -1.69 -2.19
C MET A 70 10.78 -1.64 -3.23
N LEU A 71 9.78 -2.51 -3.11
CA LEU A 71 8.62 -2.54 -4.00
C LEU A 71 7.90 -1.19 -3.99
N SER A 72 7.63 -0.69 -2.80
CA SER A 72 6.87 0.55 -2.61
C SER A 72 7.61 1.76 -3.19
N ASP A 73 8.90 1.87 -2.86
CA ASP A 73 9.71 3.02 -3.25
C ASP A 73 10.04 3.03 -4.74
N ARG A 74 10.34 1.87 -5.32
CA ARG A 74 10.83 1.80 -6.70
C ARG A 74 9.75 1.51 -7.73
N PHE A 75 8.69 0.83 -7.35
CA PHE A 75 7.71 0.32 -8.31
C PHE A 75 6.29 0.84 -8.10
N LEU A 76 5.89 1.15 -6.88
CA LEU A 76 4.51 1.52 -6.59
C LEU A 76 4.29 3.03 -6.50
N ALA A 77 5.23 3.75 -5.92
CA ALA A 77 5.10 5.19 -5.71
C ALA A 77 6.01 5.98 -6.65
N ASN A 78 5.52 7.10 -7.11
CA ASN A 78 6.36 8.13 -7.74
C ASN A 78 6.91 9.01 -6.62
N THR A 79 8.10 8.71 -6.14
CA THR A 79 8.65 9.34 -4.93
C THR A 79 8.99 10.83 -5.08
N VAL A 80 8.93 11.36 -6.30
CA VAL A 80 9.02 12.81 -6.51
C VAL A 80 7.78 13.51 -5.98
N MET A 81 6.60 12.87 -6.14
CA MET A 81 5.31 13.47 -5.82
C MET A 81 4.52 12.74 -4.73
N GLU A 82 4.85 11.48 -4.46
CA GLU A 82 4.07 10.61 -3.59
C GLU A 82 4.88 10.10 -2.41
N ASP A 83 4.20 9.92 -1.29
CA ASP A 83 4.71 9.20 -0.14
C ASP A 83 4.02 7.83 -0.06
N TRP A 84 4.67 6.90 0.60
CA TRP A 84 4.10 5.58 0.82
C TRP A 84 4.28 5.15 2.27
N ASP A 85 3.39 4.25 2.68
CA ASP A 85 3.43 3.60 3.96
C ASP A 85 2.86 2.20 3.79
N TYR A 86 3.01 1.32 4.77
CA TYR A 86 2.46 -0.02 4.65
C TYR A 86 2.06 -0.61 5.99
N GLU A 87 1.19 -1.60 5.93
CA GLU A 87 0.87 -2.50 7.02
C GLU A 87 1.24 -3.91 6.58
N LEU A 88 1.94 -4.66 7.41
CA LEU A 88 2.39 -6.01 7.11
C LEU A 88 1.87 -6.98 8.17
N THR A 89 1.20 -8.02 7.73
CA THR A 89 0.63 -9.04 8.61
C THR A 89 1.08 -10.42 8.16
N GLU A 90 1.57 -11.22 9.10
CA GLU A 90 1.85 -12.63 8.81
C GLU A 90 0.54 -13.39 8.69
N ILE A 91 0.46 -14.28 7.70
CA ILE A 91 -0.70 -15.13 7.46
C ILE A 91 -0.26 -16.60 7.41
N GLU A 92 -1.19 -17.50 7.69
CA GLU A 92 -0.88 -18.93 7.68
C GLU A 92 -0.79 -19.47 6.26
N ASP A 93 -1.65 -18.98 5.37
CA ASP A 93 -1.67 -19.42 3.99
C ASP A 93 -2.23 -18.33 3.09
N PHE A 94 -1.90 -18.41 1.81
CA PHE A 94 -2.46 -17.48 0.82
C PHE A 94 -3.91 -17.84 0.53
N PRO A 95 -4.76 -16.84 0.25
CA PRO A 95 -6.11 -17.09 -0.21
C PRO A 95 -6.11 -17.92 -1.48
N LYS A 96 -7.16 -18.70 -1.71
CA LYS A 96 -7.33 -19.47 -2.94
C LYS A 96 -7.31 -18.52 -4.14
N GLY A 97 -6.59 -18.92 -5.19
CA GLY A 97 -6.48 -18.12 -6.40
C GLY A 97 -5.31 -17.15 -6.40
N ILE A 98 -4.55 -17.08 -5.31
CA ILE A 98 -3.30 -16.33 -5.24
C ILE A 98 -2.15 -17.26 -5.58
N GLU A 99 -1.59 -17.10 -6.77
CA GLU A 99 -0.48 -17.93 -7.23
C GLU A 99 0.56 -17.12 -7.99
#